data_d3cec376bf81e3120f094051f3d81402
#
_entry.id   d3cec376bf81e3120f094051f3d81402
#
_cell.length_a   1.000
_cell.length_b   1.000
_cell.length_c   1.000
_cell.angle_alpha   90.00
_cell.angle_beta   90.00
_cell.angle_gamma   90.00
#
_symmetry.space_group_name_H-M   'P 1'
#
loop_
_entity.id
_entity.type
_entity.pdbx_description
1 polymer ?
#
loop_
_entity_poly.entity_id
_entity_poly.type
_entity_poly.pdbx_seq_one_letter_code
_entity_poly.pdbx_strand_id
1 'polypeptide(L)'
;AIILKNKNYLFTDGRYTIQSKIESGKNFKILDYFKIINTNVFKNLNLGIDPSLFTSKQIKNFFLKNNKVTIIKENLVDKISKIKSKKKSSFYSIDKSIAGESHHKKVSRVSSFLKRNKYDYLFITAPENVAWLLNIRGYDNPTSPIPNSNLLLTKEKQVFLIVEKNKTTKLLSEKKLKQNQIIDPKYILDFFDKLKKGTIL
;
A
#
# COMPACT_ATOMS: atom_id res chain seq x y z
N ALA A 1 -11.79 13.52 -1.71
CA ALA A 1 -12.53 14.80 -1.68
C ALA A 1 -11.67 15.94 -2.22
N ILE A 2 -12.30 17.02 -2.68
CA ILE A 2 -11.64 18.29 -3.03
C ILE A 2 -12.30 19.38 -2.20
N ILE A 3 -11.49 20.09 -1.42
CA ILE A 3 -11.91 21.18 -0.53
C ILE A 3 -11.51 22.49 -1.18
N LEU A 4 -12.48 23.35 -1.48
CA LEU A 4 -12.28 24.67 -2.04
C LEU A 4 -12.82 25.74 -1.09
N LYS A 5 -12.45 26.99 -1.31
CA LYS A 5 -12.85 28.11 -0.44
C LYS A 5 -14.37 28.17 -0.19
N ASN A 6 -15.19 27.96 -1.21
CA ASN A 6 -16.63 28.17 -1.14
C ASN A 6 -17.46 26.88 -1.41
N LYS A 7 -16.81 25.76 -1.72
CA LYS A 7 -17.52 24.55 -2.12
C LYS A 7 -16.63 23.33 -1.99
N ASN A 8 -17.19 22.25 -1.43
CA ASN A 8 -16.49 20.99 -1.27
C ASN A 8 -17.12 19.92 -2.17
N TYR A 9 -16.29 19.02 -2.68
CA TYR A 9 -16.70 17.92 -3.54
C TYR A 9 -16.21 16.61 -2.97
N LEU A 10 -17.11 15.63 -2.91
CA LEU A 10 -16.79 14.26 -2.57
C LEU A 10 -17.01 13.38 -3.79
N PHE A 11 -15.97 12.71 -4.25
CA PHE A 11 -16.03 11.75 -5.35
C PHE A 11 -16.15 10.35 -4.78
N THR A 12 -17.15 9.60 -5.22
CA THR A 12 -17.40 8.24 -4.78
C THR A 12 -17.88 7.38 -5.95
N ASP A 13 -17.71 6.07 -5.84
CA ASP A 13 -18.29 5.15 -6.81
C ASP A 13 -19.75 4.80 -6.51
N GLY A 14 -20.40 4.10 -7.44
CA GLY A 14 -21.84 3.80 -7.37
C GLY A 14 -22.29 3.04 -6.12
N ARG A 15 -21.40 2.29 -5.46
CA ARG A 15 -21.70 1.51 -4.24
C ARG A 15 -22.01 2.37 -3.03
N TYR A 16 -21.47 3.59 -2.98
CA TYR A 16 -21.55 4.47 -1.81
C TYR A 16 -22.35 5.75 -2.04
N THR A 17 -23.11 5.87 -3.13
CA THR A 17 -23.83 7.10 -3.48
C THR A 17 -24.89 7.49 -2.47
N ILE A 18 -25.60 6.51 -1.88
CA ILE A 18 -26.62 6.76 -0.86
C ILE A 18 -25.94 7.11 0.46
N GLN A 19 -25.00 6.29 0.90
CA GLN A 19 -24.26 6.47 2.15
C GLN A 19 -23.55 7.82 2.19
N SER A 20 -22.87 8.19 1.10
CA SER A 20 -22.16 9.47 1.03
C SER A 20 -23.08 10.68 1.17
N LYS A 21 -24.30 10.63 0.62
CA LYS A 21 -25.29 11.70 0.78
C LYS A 21 -25.76 11.84 2.23
N ILE A 22 -25.98 10.72 2.91
CA ILE A 22 -26.44 10.70 4.29
C ILE A 22 -25.34 11.18 5.23
N GLU A 23 -24.12 10.63 5.11
CA GLU A 23 -23.03 10.88 6.06
C GLU A 23 -22.33 12.23 5.84
N SER A 24 -22.21 12.71 4.60
CA SER A 24 -21.57 14.00 4.33
C SER A 24 -22.52 15.21 4.49
N GLY A 25 -23.80 14.95 4.55
CA GLY A 25 -24.84 15.98 4.71
C GLY A 25 -24.77 17.06 3.62
N LYS A 26 -24.96 18.33 4.02
CA LYS A 26 -24.92 19.48 3.11
C LYS A 26 -23.51 20.01 2.82
N ASN A 27 -22.47 19.48 3.47
CA ASN A 27 -21.11 20.02 3.41
C ASN A 27 -20.40 19.69 2.09
N PHE A 28 -20.86 18.66 1.36
CA PHE A 28 -20.23 18.21 0.13
C PHE A 28 -21.23 18.06 -1.01
N LYS A 29 -20.82 18.46 -2.21
CA LYS A 29 -21.47 18.02 -3.44
C LYS A 29 -20.91 16.66 -3.83
N ILE A 30 -21.77 15.64 -3.87
CA ILE A 30 -21.40 14.28 -4.24
C ILE A 30 -21.32 14.17 -5.76
N LEU A 31 -20.23 13.64 -6.25
CA LEU A 31 -19.99 13.39 -7.67
C LEU A 31 -19.48 11.94 -7.87
N ASP A 32 -19.75 11.39 -9.04
CA ASP A 32 -19.23 10.11 -9.45
C ASP A 32 -17.69 10.19 -9.62
N TYR A 33 -16.98 9.17 -9.11
CA TYR A 33 -15.52 9.12 -9.16
C TYR A 33 -14.97 9.25 -10.58
N PHE A 34 -15.61 8.64 -11.57
CA PHE A 34 -15.17 8.72 -12.96
C PHE A 34 -15.32 10.11 -13.58
N LYS A 35 -16.16 10.97 -12.98
CA LYS A 35 -16.28 12.37 -13.41
C LYS A 35 -15.10 13.25 -13.03
N ILE A 36 -14.21 12.79 -12.15
CA ILE A 36 -13.03 13.57 -11.74
C ILE A 36 -12.15 13.97 -12.91
N ILE A 37 -12.01 13.07 -13.92
CA ILE A 37 -11.17 13.28 -15.09
C ILE A 37 -11.78 14.33 -16.05
N ASN A 38 -13.08 14.34 -16.17
CA ASN A 38 -13.81 15.15 -17.16
C ASN A 38 -14.54 16.36 -16.57
N THR A 39 -14.36 16.62 -15.28
CA THR A 39 -15.07 17.71 -14.64
C THR A 39 -14.41 19.06 -14.90
N ASN A 40 -15.22 20.05 -15.25
CA ASN A 40 -14.84 21.45 -15.28
C ASN A 40 -14.94 22.14 -13.91
N VAL A 41 -15.24 21.36 -12.86
CA VAL A 41 -15.53 21.86 -11.51
C VAL A 41 -14.33 22.59 -10.89
N PHE A 42 -13.12 22.19 -11.26
CA PHE A 42 -11.87 22.79 -10.77
C PHE A 42 -10.90 22.96 -11.92
N LYS A 43 -10.75 24.20 -12.35
CA LYS A 43 -9.77 24.62 -13.37
C LYS A 43 -9.04 25.88 -12.90
N ASN A 44 -7.80 26.03 -13.34
CA ASN A 44 -6.96 27.18 -13.04
C ASN A 44 -6.72 27.41 -11.54
N LEU A 45 -6.68 26.32 -10.77
CA LEU A 45 -6.44 26.33 -9.34
C LEU A 45 -5.00 25.90 -9.02
N ASN A 46 -4.54 26.26 -7.83
CA ASN A 46 -3.37 25.63 -7.22
C ASN A 46 -3.87 24.61 -6.18
N LEU A 47 -3.71 23.32 -6.49
CA LEU A 47 -4.22 22.23 -5.67
C LEU A 47 -3.09 21.63 -4.83
N GLY A 48 -3.28 21.65 -3.51
CA GLY A 48 -2.43 20.91 -2.59
C GLY A 48 -2.82 19.43 -2.62
N ILE A 49 -1.88 18.54 -2.82
CA ILE A 49 -2.12 17.09 -2.81
C ILE A 49 -1.13 16.37 -1.89
N ASP A 50 -1.60 15.30 -1.27
CA ASP A 50 -0.74 14.30 -0.64
C ASP A 50 -0.30 13.29 -1.71
N PRO A 51 1.01 13.23 -2.06
CA PRO A 51 1.49 12.37 -3.14
C PRO A 51 1.41 10.88 -2.81
N SER A 52 1.29 10.50 -1.54
CA SER A 52 1.16 9.09 -1.13
C SER A 52 -0.19 8.47 -1.51
N LEU A 53 -1.20 9.31 -1.82
CA LEU A 53 -2.54 8.89 -2.19
C LEU A 53 -2.76 8.72 -3.71
N PHE A 54 -1.78 9.09 -4.52
CA PHE A 54 -1.93 9.11 -5.98
C PHE A 54 -0.68 8.59 -6.69
N THR A 55 -0.88 7.83 -7.75
CA THR A 55 0.22 7.53 -8.68
C THR A 55 0.55 8.76 -9.53
N SER A 56 1.77 8.84 -10.07
CA SER A 56 2.17 9.93 -10.98
C SER A 56 1.23 10.06 -12.19
N LYS A 57 0.73 8.93 -12.71
CA LYS A 57 -0.26 8.90 -13.80
C LYS A 57 -1.59 9.52 -13.38
N GLN A 58 -2.06 9.24 -12.16
CA GLN A 58 -3.29 9.85 -11.62
C GLN A 58 -3.12 11.34 -11.39
N ILE A 59 -1.99 11.79 -10.85
CA ILE A 59 -1.70 13.23 -10.67
C ILE A 59 -1.75 13.94 -12.02
N LYS A 60 -1.08 13.39 -13.03
CA LYS A 60 -1.07 13.95 -14.39
C LYS A 60 -2.48 14.02 -14.98
N ASN A 61 -3.25 12.96 -14.88
CA ASN A 61 -4.56 12.86 -15.54
C ASN A 61 -5.65 13.63 -14.81
N PHE A 62 -5.64 13.65 -13.46
CA PHE A 62 -6.72 14.24 -12.68
C PHE A 62 -6.51 15.73 -12.41
N PHE A 63 -5.28 16.15 -12.22
CA PHE A 63 -5.00 17.48 -11.69
C PHE A 63 -4.19 18.37 -12.61
N LEU A 64 -3.07 17.88 -13.15
CA LEU A 64 -2.11 18.72 -13.89
C LEU A 64 -2.61 19.24 -15.23
N LYS A 65 -3.64 18.65 -15.82
CA LYS A 65 -4.15 19.06 -17.14
C LYS A 65 -4.65 20.50 -17.14
N ASN A 66 -5.27 20.97 -16.05
CA ASN A 66 -5.92 22.25 -15.99
C ASN A 66 -5.60 23.04 -14.69
N ASN A 67 -4.64 22.58 -13.88
CA ASN A 67 -4.33 23.16 -12.57
C ASN A 67 -2.83 23.14 -12.31
N LYS A 68 -2.37 23.97 -11.36
CA LYS A 68 -1.08 23.81 -10.71
C LYS A 68 -1.23 22.82 -9.54
N VAL A 69 -0.20 22.06 -9.26
CA VAL A 69 -0.18 21.10 -8.15
C VAL A 69 0.98 21.42 -7.22
N THR A 70 0.67 21.54 -5.94
CA THR A 70 1.65 21.72 -4.86
C THR A 70 1.62 20.45 -3.98
N ILE A 71 2.79 19.87 -3.74
CA ILE A 71 2.93 18.72 -2.86
C ILE A 71 2.79 19.16 -1.40
N ILE A 72 1.89 18.52 -0.67
CA ILE A 72 1.71 18.70 0.77
C ILE A 72 2.42 17.53 1.47
N LYS A 73 3.44 17.85 2.29
CA LYS A 73 4.26 16.85 2.97
C LYS A 73 3.51 16.04 4.04
N GLU A 74 2.50 16.64 4.67
CA GLU A 74 1.73 16.02 5.73
C GLU A 74 0.25 15.98 5.36
N ASN A 75 -0.36 14.81 5.48
CA ASN A 75 -1.78 14.65 5.20
C ASN A 75 -2.62 15.48 6.19
N LEU A 76 -3.43 16.40 5.68
CA LEU A 76 -4.24 17.30 6.52
C LEU A 76 -5.34 16.54 7.28
N VAL A 77 -5.83 15.43 6.74
CA VAL A 77 -6.82 14.58 7.41
C VAL A 77 -6.19 13.88 8.60
N ASP A 78 -4.96 13.38 8.45
CA ASP A 78 -4.24 12.72 9.55
C ASP A 78 -3.94 13.68 10.69
N LYS A 79 -3.70 14.96 10.40
CA LYS A 79 -3.50 16.00 11.42
C LYS A 79 -4.71 16.21 12.34
N ILE A 80 -5.92 16.13 11.77
CA ILE A 80 -7.16 16.37 12.52
C ILE A 80 -7.83 15.09 12.99
N SER A 81 -7.52 13.96 12.37
CA SER A 81 -8.10 12.67 12.71
C SER A 81 -7.47 12.12 13.98
N LYS A 82 -8.26 11.97 15.04
CA LYS A 82 -7.86 11.27 16.27
C LYS A 82 -7.98 9.75 16.08
N ILE A 83 -7.45 9.21 14.97
CA ILE A 83 -7.44 7.76 14.75
C ILE A 83 -6.55 7.15 15.83
N LYS A 84 -7.16 6.50 16.83
CA LYS A 84 -6.43 5.70 17.80
C LYS A 84 -5.61 4.67 17.04
N SER A 85 -4.30 4.60 17.30
CA SER A 85 -3.45 3.57 16.71
C SER A 85 -4.11 2.21 16.96
N LYS A 86 -4.41 1.48 15.90
CA LYS A 86 -4.97 0.13 16.01
C LYS A 86 -4.03 -0.72 16.86
N LYS A 87 -4.57 -1.62 17.69
CA LYS A 87 -3.77 -2.60 18.44
C LYS A 87 -2.75 -3.24 17.50
N LYS A 88 -1.47 -3.15 17.86
CA LYS A 88 -0.39 -3.75 17.10
C LYS A 88 -0.56 -5.25 17.16
N SER A 89 -0.94 -5.87 16.05
CA SER A 89 -1.08 -7.33 15.96
C SER A 89 0.20 -7.95 15.41
N SER A 90 0.68 -9.01 16.06
CA SER A 90 1.76 -9.81 15.50
C SER A 90 1.29 -10.62 14.30
N PHE A 91 2.12 -10.71 13.27
CA PHE A 91 1.93 -11.66 12.19
C PHE A 91 2.19 -13.09 12.68
N TYR A 92 1.53 -14.05 12.09
CA TYR A 92 1.68 -15.47 12.40
C TYR A 92 1.75 -16.32 11.12
N SER A 93 2.41 -17.47 11.21
CA SER A 93 2.45 -18.43 10.10
C SER A 93 1.23 -19.33 10.09
N ILE A 94 0.86 -19.79 8.90
CA ILE A 94 -0.08 -20.89 8.70
C ILE A 94 0.67 -22.12 8.24
N ASP A 95 0.21 -23.27 8.70
CA ASP A 95 0.83 -24.56 8.38
C ASP A 95 0.67 -24.93 6.89
N LYS A 96 1.61 -25.74 6.39
CA LYS A 96 1.58 -26.26 5.03
C LYS A 96 0.31 -27.06 4.73
N SER A 97 -0.22 -27.79 5.69
CA SER A 97 -1.46 -28.56 5.55
C SER A 97 -2.66 -27.70 5.22
N ILE A 98 -2.69 -26.45 5.76
CA ILE A 98 -3.74 -25.46 5.48
C ILE A 98 -3.44 -24.71 4.17
N ALA A 99 -2.17 -24.37 3.94
CA ALA A 99 -1.75 -23.58 2.79
C ALA A 99 -1.59 -24.39 1.49
N GLY A 100 -1.59 -25.72 1.57
CA GLY A 100 -1.39 -26.66 0.47
C GLY A 100 0.07 -26.79 0.02
N GLU A 101 0.83 -25.70 0.04
CA GLU A 101 2.23 -25.66 -0.40
C GLU A 101 3.11 -24.89 0.59
N SER A 102 4.36 -25.36 0.80
CA SER A 102 5.30 -24.64 1.67
C SER A 102 5.75 -23.32 1.04
N HIS A 103 6.02 -22.32 1.87
CA HIS A 103 6.55 -21.03 1.39
C HIS A 103 7.89 -21.20 0.68
N HIS A 104 8.75 -22.13 1.08
CA HIS A 104 10.01 -22.40 0.40
C HIS A 104 9.82 -22.86 -1.06
N LYS A 105 8.83 -23.72 -1.34
CA LYS A 105 8.48 -24.11 -2.71
C LYS A 105 7.97 -22.93 -3.52
N LYS A 106 7.08 -22.10 -2.95
CA LYS A 106 6.57 -20.88 -3.58
C LYS A 106 7.70 -19.90 -3.91
N VAL A 107 8.56 -19.59 -2.94
CA VAL A 107 9.74 -18.73 -3.13
C VAL A 107 10.65 -19.28 -4.22
N SER A 108 10.95 -20.60 -4.20
CA SER A 108 11.78 -21.23 -5.23
C SER A 108 11.18 -21.09 -6.64
N ARG A 109 9.87 -21.29 -6.77
CA ARG A 109 9.16 -21.16 -8.05
C ARG A 109 9.20 -19.75 -8.60
N VAL A 110 8.94 -18.75 -7.76
CA VAL A 110 8.97 -17.33 -8.14
C VAL A 110 10.40 -16.90 -8.46
N SER A 111 11.39 -17.29 -7.66
CA SER A 111 12.80 -16.97 -7.94
C SER A 111 13.29 -17.61 -9.24
N SER A 112 12.84 -18.82 -9.57
CA SER A 112 13.13 -19.47 -10.86
C SER A 112 12.51 -18.70 -12.04
N PHE A 113 11.31 -18.15 -11.85
CA PHE A 113 10.70 -17.25 -12.84
C PHE A 113 11.54 -15.99 -13.05
N LEU A 114 12.00 -15.35 -11.97
CA LEU A 114 12.88 -14.17 -12.06
C LEU A 114 14.15 -14.48 -12.87
N LYS A 115 14.83 -15.59 -12.54
CA LYS A 115 16.05 -16.01 -13.27
C LYS A 115 15.81 -16.20 -14.78
N ARG A 116 14.73 -16.91 -15.15
CA ARG A 116 14.41 -17.16 -16.56
C ARG A 116 14.12 -15.89 -17.33
N ASN A 117 13.49 -14.89 -16.67
CA ASN A 117 13.13 -13.62 -17.31
C ASN A 117 14.16 -12.52 -17.09
N LYS A 118 15.35 -12.86 -16.54
CA LYS A 118 16.47 -11.92 -16.32
C LYS A 118 16.14 -10.76 -15.38
N TYR A 119 15.21 -10.96 -14.43
CA TYR A 119 14.96 -10.04 -13.32
C TYR A 119 15.84 -10.43 -12.12
N ASP A 120 16.38 -9.44 -11.44
CA ASP A 120 17.19 -9.64 -10.24
C ASP A 120 16.34 -9.63 -8.98
N TYR A 121 15.30 -8.82 -8.98
CA TYR A 121 14.42 -8.57 -7.84
C TYR A 121 12.95 -8.58 -8.26
N LEU A 122 12.08 -8.94 -7.30
CA LEU A 122 10.64 -8.72 -7.35
C LEU A 122 10.23 -7.94 -6.11
N PHE A 123 9.64 -6.75 -6.30
CA PHE A 123 9.08 -5.97 -5.21
C PHE A 123 7.56 -6.14 -5.17
N ILE A 124 7.07 -6.75 -4.09
CA ILE A 124 5.64 -7.04 -3.88
C ILE A 124 5.06 -5.98 -2.94
N THR A 125 4.14 -5.17 -3.45
CA THR A 125 3.43 -4.14 -2.69
C THR A 125 2.04 -4.58 -2.23
N ALA A 126 1.47 -5.63 -2.84
CA ALA A 126 0.18 -6.18 -2.48
C ALA A 126 0.31 -7.11 -1.27
N PRO A 127 -0.22 -6.76 -0.09
CA PRO A 127 0.00 -7.54 1.13
C PRO A 127 -0.65 -8.93 1.09
N GLU A 128 -1.69 -9.15 0.30
CA GLU A 128 -2.27 -10.47 0.03
C GLU A 128 -1.30 -11.41 -0.71
N ASN A 129 -0.49 -10.87 -1.62
CA ASN A 129 0.53 -11.63 -2.31
C ASN A 129 1.70 -11.99 -1.37
N VAL A 130 2.06 -11.07 -0.45
CA VAL A 130 3.03 -11.36 0.61
C VAL A 130 2.50 -12.46 1.53
N ALA A 131 1.23 -12.37 1.94
CA ALA A 131 0.55 -13.38 2.76
C ALA A 131 0.58 -14.77 2.12
N TRP A 132 0.26 -14.82 0.81
CA TRP A 132 0.30 -16.07 0.03
C TRP A 132 1.71 -16.63 -0.10
N LEU A 133 2.67 -15.79 -0.49
CA LEU A 133 4.05 -16.24 -0.76
C LEU A 133 4.73 -16.80 0.48
N LEU A 134 4.56 -16.13 1.62
CA LEU A 134 5.20 -16.51 2.88
C LEU A 134 4.34 -17.46 3.76
N ASN A 135 3.11 -17.74 3.41
CA ASN A 135 2.17 -18.45 4.29
C ASN A 135 2.04 -17.76 5.65
N ILE A 136 1.84 -16.46 5.66
CA ILE A 136 1.65 -15.66 6.88
C ILE A 136 0.30 -14.95 6.88
N ARG A 137 -0.16 -14.60 8.07
CA ARG A 137 -1.39 -13.84 8.29
C ARG A 137 -1.16 -12.75 9.34
N GLY A 138 -2.08 -11.79 9.39
CA GLY A 138 -2.08 -10.70 10.37
C GLY A 138 -3.49 -10.20 10.62
N TYR A 139 -3.67 -9.39 11.67
CA TYR A 139 -4.96 -8.78 12.03
C TYR A 139 -4.94 -7.27 11.82
N ASP A 140 -4.16 -6.79 10.86
CA ASP A 140 -4.09 -5.36 10.54
C ASP A 140 -5.40 -4.83 9.95
N ASN A 141 -6.13 -5.69 9.28
CA ASN A 141 -7.47 -5.41 8.78
C ASN A 141 -8.52 -6.15 9.62
N PRO A 142 -9.56 -5.47 10.14
CA PRO A 142 -10.58 -6.09 10.98
C PRO A 142 -11.34 -7.23 10.30
N THR A 143 -11.51 -7.16 8.98
CA THR A 143 -12.36 -8.08 8.20
C THR A 143 -11.56 -9.06 7.34
N SER A 144 -10.23 -9.00 7.38
CA SER A 144 -9.38 -9.84 6.53
C SER A 144 -8.05 -10.14 7.24
N PRO A 145 -7.59 -11.39 7.29
CA PRO A 145 -6.33 -11.77 7.96
C PRO A 145 -5.09 -11.44 7.12
N ILE A 146 -5.07 -10.29 6.47
CA ILE A 146 -3.96 -9.86 5.60
C ILE A 146 -2.94 -9.06 6.42
N PRO A 147 -1.64 -9.44 6.39
CA PRO A 147 -0.55 -8.73 7.06
C PRO A 147 -0.12 -7.53 6.21
N ASN A 148 -0.39 -6.31 6.65
CA ASN A 148 0.04 -5.10 5.96
C ASN A 148 1.57 -5.01 5.94
N SER A 149 2.15 -5.41 4.83
CA SER A 149 3.60 -5.44 4.61
C SER A 149 3.92 -5.45 3.12
N ASN A 150 5.14 -5.05 2.78
CA ASN A 150 5.71 -5.24 1.46
C ASN A 150 6.82 -6.28 1.55
N LEU A 151 7.28 -6.77 0.40
CA LEU A 151 8.32 -7.78 0.34
C LEU A 151 9.23 -7.55 -0.86
N LEU A 152 10.53 -7.70 -0.66
CA LEU A 152 11.50 -7.86 -1.73
C LEU A 152 11.96 -9.32 -1.78
N LEU A 153 11.87 -9.92 -2.96
CA LEU A 153 12.40 -11.25 -3.26
C LEU A 153 13.52 -11.12 -4.28
N THR A 154 14.64 -11.80 -4.05
CA THR A 154 15.73 -11.87 -5.01
C THR A 154 15.65 -13.16 -5.85
N LYS A 155 16.30 -13.16 -7.00
CA LYS A 155 16.47 -14.36 -7.84
C LYS A 155 17.26 -15.48 -7.13
N GLU A 156 18.06 -15.15 -6.09
CA GLU A 156 18.79 -16.08 -5.23
C GLU A 156 17.95 -16.60 -4.05
N LYS A 157 16.61 -16.37 -4.06
CA LYS A 157 15.66 -16.81 -3.04
C LYS A 157 15.81 -16.09 -1.69
N GLN A 158 16.49 -14.96 -1.65
CA GLN A 158 16.51 -14.12 -0.46
C GLN A 158 15.18 -13.37 -0.35
N VAL A 159 14.66 -13.33 0.85
CA VAL A 159 13.38 -12.68 1.17
C VAL A 159 13.64 -11.59 2.19
N PHE A 160 13.14 -10.38 1.93
CA PHE A 160 13.16 -9.26 2.86
C PHE A 160 11.73 -8.76 3.07
N LEU A 161 11.20 -8.96 4.27
CA LEU A 161 9.88 -8.49 4.67
C LEU A 161 9.99 -7.06 5.18
N ILE A 162 9.29 -6.13 4.55
CA ILE A 162 9.28 -4.72 4.90
C ILE A 162 8.06 -4.46 5.76
N VAL A 163 8.28 -4.30 7.06
CA VAL A 163 7.23 -4.18 8.08
C VAL A 163 7.81 -3.65 9.39
N GLU A 164 6.99 -3.02 10.23
CA GLU A 164 7.38 -2.65 11.60
C GLU A 164 7.85 -3.88 12.39
N LYS A 165 9.03 -3.81 13.02
CA LYS A 165 9.65 -4.93 13.74
C LYS A 165 8.75 -5.57 14.80
N ASN A 166 7.93 -4.77 15.49
CA ASN A 166 7.02 -5.25 16.54
C ASN A 166 5.93 -6.22 16.03
N LYS A 167 5.64 -6.23 14.73
CA LYS A 167 4.68 -7.15 14.13
C LYS A 167 5.28 -8.53 13.82
N THR A 168 6.59 -8.69 13.92
CA THR A 168 7.30 -9.89 13.46
C THR A 168 7.75 -10.82 14.59
N THR A 169 7.47 -10.48 15.84
CA THR A 169 7.94 -11.22 17.03
C THR A 169 7.60 -12.72 16.94
N LYS A 170 6.37 -13.06 16.56
CA LYS A 170 5.94 -14.45 16.42
C LYS A 170 6.62 -15.15 15.24
N LEU A 171 6.79 -14.48 14.10
CA LEU A 171 7.49 -15.05 12.94
C LEU A 171 8.96 -15.36 13.24
N LEU A 172 9.60 -14.55 14.07
CA LEU A 172 10.98 -14.78 14.53
C LEU A 172 11.07 -15.96 15.50
N SER A 173 10.17 -16.04 16.49
CA SER A 173 10.12 -17.18 17.43
C SER A 173 9.81 -18.49 16.74
N GLU A 174 8.95 -18.49 15.72
CA GLU A 174 8.63 -19.63 14.87
C GLU A 174 9.75 -19.96 13.86
N LYS A 175 10.87 -19.21 13.86
CA LYS A 175 11.96 -19.33 12.89
C LYS A 175 11.51 -19.24 11.42
N LYS A 176 10.38 -18.59 11.18
CA LYS A 176 9.81 -18.38 9.85
C LYS A 176 10.68 -17.43 9.02
N LEU A 177 11.18 -16.39 9.67
CA LEU A 177 12.13 -15.41 9.14
C LEU A 177 13.26 -15.20 10.14
N LYS A 178 14.40 -14.71 9.63
CA LYS A 178 15.54 -14.26 10.44
C LYS A 178 15.47 -12.73 10.64
N GLN A 179 16.11 -12.23 11.69
CA GLN A 179 16.13 -10.79 12.01
C GLN A 179 16.65 -9.93 10.84
N ASN A 180 17.67 -10.39 10.13
CA ASN A 180 18.25 -9.67 8.98
C ASN A 180 17.36 -9.69 7.72
N GLN A 181 16.25 -10.43 7.73
CA GLN A 181 15.26 -10.45 6.67
C GLN A 181 14.10 -9.47 6.93
N ILE A 182 14.13 -8.72 8.04
CA ILE A 182 13.09 -7.78 8.42
C ILE A 182 13.63 -6.36 8.28
N ILE A 183 12.98 -5.57 7.44
CA ILE A 183 13.33 -4.18 7.15
C ILE A 183 12.21 -3.29 7.71
N ASP A 184 12.58 -2.38 8.60
CA ASP A 184 11.60 -1.38 9.07
C ASP A 184 11.28 -0.40 7.93
N PRO A 185 10.00 -0.08 7.67
CA PRO A 185 9.59 0.80 6.56
C PRO A 185 10.31 2.15 6.53
N LYS A 186 10.70 2.69 7.67
CA LYS A 186 11.43 3.96 7.75
C LYS A 186 12.82 3.92 7.11
N TYR A 187 13.40 2.72 6.93
CA TYR A 187 14.72 2.51 6.31
C TYR A 187 14.62 1.92 4.90
N ILE A 188 13.44 1.94 4.27
CA ILE A 188 13.24 1.30 2.96
C ILE A 188 14.12 1.92 1.87
N LEU A 189 14.30 3.24 1.86
CA LEU A 189 15.14 3.92 0.88
C LEU A 189 16.60 3.53 1.06
N ASP A 190 17.12 3.61 2.29
CA ASP A 190 18.50 3.19 2.62
C ASP A 190 18.74 1.71 2.28
N PHE A 191 17.71 0.89 2.41
CA PHE A 191 17.77 -0.53 2.05
C PHE A 191 17.88 -0.69 0.53
N PHE A 192 17.08 0.02 -0.26
CA PHE A 192 17.16 -0.05 -1.72
C PHE A 192 18.48 0.50 -2.27
N ASP A 193 19.01 1.57 -1.68
CA ASP A 193 20.29 2.16 -2.08
C ASP A 193 21.48 1.19 -1.89
N LYS A 194 21.34 0.27 -0.93
CA LYS A 194 22.35 -0.78 -0.66
C LYS A 194 22.22 -2.01 -1.56
N LEU A 195 21.13 -2.13 -2.32
CA LEU A 195 21.00 -3.24 -3.25
C LEU A 195 22.00 -3.10 -4.41
N LYS A 196 22.49 -4.23 -4.88
CA LYS A 196 23.28 -4.23 -6.11
C LYS A 196 22.41 -3.71 -7.26
N LYS A 197 23.01 -2.98 -8.19
CA LYS A 197 22.33 -2.57 -9.42
C LYS A 197 21.73 -3.81 -10.11
N GLY A 198 20.47 -3.72 -10.49
CA GLY A 198 19.74 -4.85 -11.08
C GLY A 198 18.37 -4.44 -11.59
N THR A 199 17.70 -5.38 -12.26
CA THR A 199 16.37 -5.19 -12.84
C THR A 199 15.30 -5.61 -11.83
N ILE A 200 14.36 -4.72 -11.54
CA ILE A 200 13.22 -4.95 -10.62
C ILE A 200 11.95 -5.20 -11.45
N LEU A 201 11.20 -6.24 -11.07
CA LEU A 201 9.86 -6.55 -11.55
C LEU A 201 8.83 -6.03 -10.56
#